data_b3e313bc107c9d799b69952950fef77e
#
_entry.id   b3e313bc107c9d799b69952950fef77e
#
_cell.length_a   1.000
_cell.length_b   1.000
_cell.length_c   1.000
_cell.angle_alpha   90.00
_cell.angle_beta   90.00
_cell.angle_gamma   90.00
#
_symmetry.space_group_name_H-M   'P 1'
#
loop_
_entity.id
_entity.type
_entity.pdbx_description
1 polymer ?
#
loop_
_entity_poly.entity_id
_entity_poly.type
_entity_poly.pdbx_seq_one_letter_code
_entity_poly.pdbx_strand_id
1 'polypeptide(L)'
;MSDFLIVECAVRQLHARYVDALWRKDPESFAELFAEDAEWKVAGMQLRGRAEIKAEFAKFMRHIDRTFMIFGTPIVEIVEGVVSSRTYVTENNKFVSGRTASTIGIYYERFVEEGNRWRFKWRHWNLWYIGPPDFSAPLYQCKEFGPPPGMPGPDDPTTVRKDFLFASSDGTSSASP
;
A
#
# COMPACT_ATOMS: atom_id res chain seq x y z
N MET A 1 22.35 16.22 -10.31
CA MET A 1 21.03 16.90 -10.27
C MET A 1 20.05 16.31 -11.28
N SER A 2 20.47 16.03 -12.54
CA SER A 2 19.60 15.40 -13.56
C SER A 2 19.06 14.04 -13.14
N ASP A 3 19.88 13.21 -12.49
CA ASP A 3 19.48 11.85 -12.10
C ASP A 3 18.40 11.84 -11.03
N PHE A 4 18.44 12.74 -10.04
CA PHE A 4 17.42 12.85 -9.01
C PHE A 4 16.06 13.22 -9.60
N LEU A 5 15.99 14.19 -10.50
CA LEU A 5 14.74 14.61 -11.13
C LEU A 5 14.13 13.50 -11.98
N ILE A 6 14.95 12.73 -12.70
CA ILE A 6 14.49 11.59 -13.48
C ILE A 6 13.90 10.52 -12.56
N VAL A 7 14.60 10.19 -11.48
CA VAL A 7 14.15 9.22 -10.49
C VAL A 7 12.86 9.67 -9.81
N GLU A 8 12.79 10.92 -9.33
CA GLU A 8 11.59 11.46 -8.70
C GLU A 8 10.36 11.39 -9.64
N CYS A 9 10.54 11.80 -10.89
CA CYS A 9 9.48 11.70 -11.91
C CYS A 9 9.07 10.25 -12.14
N ALA A 10 10.02 9.33 -12.19
CA ALA A 10 9.75 7.90 -12.37
C ALA A 10 8.98 7.30 -11.20
N VAL A 11 9.34 7.63 -9.96
CA VAL A 11 8.62 7.21 -8.74
C VAL A 11 7.18 7.73 -8.75
N ARG A 12 6.98 9.02 -9.04
CA ARG A 12 5.62 9.59 -9.15
C ARG A 12 4.80 8.91 -10.24
N GLN A 13 5.42 8.63 -11.39
CA GLN A 13 4.75 7.92 -12.49
C GLN A 13 4.39 6.48 -12.08
N LEU A 14 5.24 5.81 -11.30
CA LEU A 14 4.98 4.47 -10.78
C LEU A 14 3.77 4.48 -9.82
N HIS A 15 3.70 5.46 -8.90
CA HIS A 15 2.54 5.65 -8.03
C HIS A 15 1.26 5.93 -8.81
N ALA A 16 1.32 6.77 -9.85
CA ALA A 16 0.15 7.06 -10.69
C ALA A 16 -0.36 5.79 -11.41
N ARG A 17 0.55 4.96 -11.94
CA ARG A 17 0.20 3.66 -12.56
C ARG A 17 -0.36 2.66 -11.55
N TYR A 18 0.14 2.68 -10.31
CA TYR A 18 -0.39 1.86 -9.23
C TYR A 18 -1.86 2.19 -8.95
N VAL A 19 -2.19 3.47 -8.81
CA VAL A 19 -3.57 3.95 -8.60
C VAL A 19 -4.46 3.58 -9.78
N ASP A 20 -3.98 3.74 -11.01
CA ASP A 20 -4.73 3.39 -12.23
C ASP A 20 -5.02 1.89 -12.32
N ALA A 21 -4.03 1.03 -12.06
CA ALA A 21 -4.21 -0.43 -12.05
C ALA A 21 -5.18 -0.87 -10.94
N LEU A 22 -5.10 -0.24 -9.77
CA LEU A 22 -6.01 -0.47 -8.64
C LEU A 22 -7.46 -0.08 -9.01
N TRP A 23 -7.66 1.10 -9.59
CA TRP A 23 -8.96 1.60 -10.04
C TRP A 23 -9.59 0.68 -11.08
N ARG A 24 -8.81 0.20 -12.04
CA ARG A 24 -9.27 -0.74 -13.09
C ARG A 24 -9.41 -2.17 -12.60
N LYS A 25 -8.92 -2.48 -11.38
CA LYS A 25 -8.83 -3.84 -10.84
C LYS A 25 -8.07 -4.78 -11.77
N ASP A 26 -6.98 -4.30 -12.34
CA ASP A 26 -6.18 -4.99 -13.35
C ASP A 26 -4.94 -5.64 -12.71
N PRO A 27 -4.97 -6.95 -12.41
CA PRO A 27 -3.87 -7.62 -11.72
C PRO A 27 -2.62 -7.76 -12.59
N GLU A 28 -2.76 -7.76 -13.91
CA GLU A 28 -1.61 -7.82 -14.82
C GLU A 28 -0.82 -6.51 -14.77
N SER A 29 -1.50 -5.38 -15.04
CA SER A 29 -0.87 -4.07 -14.97
C SER A 29 -0.34 -3.77 -13.56
N PHE A 30 -1.04 -4.21 -12.51
CA PHE A 30 -0.59 -4.05 -11.14
C PHE A 30 0.72 -4.80 -10.87
N ALA A 31 0.79 -6.07 -11.26
CA ALA A 31 1.96 -6.92 -11.06
C ALA A 31 3.21 -6.38 -11.79
N GLU A 32 3.04 -5.83 -12.99
CA GLU A 32 4.13 -5.24 -13.79
C GLU A 32 4.83 -4.05 -13.10
N LEU A 33 4.24 -3.47 -12.07
CA LEU A 33 4.84 -2.40 -11.27
C LEU A 33 5.90 -2.92 -10.29
N PHE A 34 5.94 -4.22 -10.05
CA PHE A 34 6.85 -4.86 -9.10
C PHE A 34 8.00 -5.58 -9.83
N ALA A 35 9.18 -5.56 -9.21
CA ALA A 35 10.30 -6.39 -9.65
C ALA A 35 9.94 -7.87 -9.56
N GLU A 36 10.63 -8.73 -10.32
CA GLU A 36 10.34 -10.17 -10.34
C GLU A 36 10.45 -10.79 -8.93
N ASP A 37 11.45 -10.36 -8.16
CA ASP A 37 11.73 -10.78 -6.79
C ASP A 37 11.34 -9.73 -5.74
N ALA A 38 10.33 -8.90 -6.04
CA ALA A 38 9.87 -7.87 -5.11
C ALA A 38 9.31 -8.46 -3.82
N GLU A 39 9.38 -7.68 -2.75
CA GLU A 39 8.72 -7.98 -1.50
C GLU A 39 7.70 -6.89 -1.15
N TRP A 40 6.49 -7.29 -0.76
CA TRP A 40 5.47 -6.39 -0.29
C TRP A 40 4.93 -6.82 1.06
N LYS A 41 5.19 -5.99 2.08
CA LYS A 41 4.65 -6.15 3.43
C LYS A 41 3.41 -5.29 3.59
N VAL A 42 2.27 -5.91 3.82
CA VAL A 42 0.98 -5.24 3.92
C VAL A 42 0.03 -6.02 4.82
N ALA A 43 -0.63 -5.34 5.75
CA ALA A 43 -1.70 -5.90 6.57
C ALA A 43 -1.32 -7.21 7.32
N GLY A 44 -0.09 -7.30 7.78
CA GLY A 44 0.46 -8.48 8.48
C GLY A 44 0.94 -9.60 7.54
N MET A 45 0.77 -9.44 6.23
CA MET A 45 1.29 -10.36 5.22
C MET A 45 2.67 -9.93 4.72
N GLN A 46 3.45 -10.89 4.28
CA GLN A 46 4.71 -10.68 3.57
C GLN A 46 4.65 -11.46 2.25
N LEU A 47 4.41 -10.74 1.17
CA LEU A 47 4.28 -11.30 -0.17
C LEU A 47 5.61 -11.22 -0.89
N ARG A 48 6.05 -12.31 -1.51
CA ARG A 48 7.36 -12.42 -2.17
C ARG A 48 7.21 -12.81 -3.63
N GLY A 49 7.80 -12.00 -4.48
CA GLY A 49 7.77 -12.17 -5.91
C GLY A 49 6.49 -11.66 -6.56
N ARG A 50 6.64 -11.22 -7.79
CA ARG A 50 5.56 -10.64 -8.61
C ARG A 50 4.33 -11.54 -8.73
N ALA A 51 4.53 -12.85 -8.84
CA ALA A 51 3.44 -13.80 -9.02
C ALA A 51 2.53 -13.90 -7.77
N GLU A 52 3.12 -13.95 -6.57
CA GLU A 52 2.36 -13.97 -5.32
C GLU A 52 1.63 -12.64 -5.10
N ILE A 53 2.30 -11.51 -5.34
CA ILE A 53 1.71 -10.16 -5.25
C ILE A 53 0.50 -10.05 -6.17
N LYS A 54 0.61 -10.52 -7.42
CA LYS A 54 -0.51 -10.56 -8.38
C LYS A 54 -1.68 -11.38 -7.87
N ALA A 55 -1.42 -12.58 -7.36
CA ALA A 55 -2.45 -13.49 -6.87
C ALA A 55 -3.20 -12.91 -5.68
N GLU A 56 -2.49 -12.32 -4.72
CA GLU A 56 -3.11 -11.70 -3.54
C GLU A 56 -3.86 -10.41 -3.91
N PHE A 57 -3.34 -9.59 -4.80
CA PHE A 57 -4.07 -8.44 -5.33
C PHE A 57 -5.39 -8.86 -5.98
N ALA A 58 -5.37 -9.89 -6.84
CA ALA A 58 -6.57 -10.39 -7.50
C ALA A 58 -7.62 -10.93 -6.51
N LYS A 59 -7.18 -11.57 -5.41
CA LYS A 59 -8.08 -12.02 -4.32
C LYS A 59 -8.70 -10.81 -3.62
N PHE A 60 -7.90 -9.83 -3.25
CA PHE A 60 -8.37 -8.63 -2.56
C PHE A 60 -9.40 -7.87 -3.40
N MET A 61 -9.13 -7.68 -4.69
CA MET A 61 -10.01 -6.95 -5.60
C MET A 61 -11.40 -7.57 -5.79
N ARG A 62 -11.58 -8.86 -5.49
CA ARG A 62 -12.91 -9.51 -5.50
C ARG A 62 -13.84 -9.00 -4.40
N HIS A 63 -13.28 -8.52 -3.28
CA HIS A 63 -14.04 -7.98 -2.16
C HIS A 63 -14.31 -6.48 -2.27
N ILE A 64 -13.65 -5.80 -3.20
CA ILE A 64 -13.77 -4.36 -3.43
C ILE A 64 -14.79 -4.10 -4.55
N ASP A 65 -15.79 -3.27 -4.30
CA ASP A 65 -16.65 -2.69 -5.34
C ASP A 65 -15.92 -1.52 -6.02
N ARG A 66 -15.49 -0.54 -5.21
CA ARG A 66 -14.71 0.62 -5.66
C ARG A 66 -13.62 0.94 -4.66
N THR A 67 -12.49 1.37 -5.19
CA THR A 67 -11.41 1.96 -4.38
C THR A 67 -11.00 3.30 -4.97
N PHE A 68 -10.75 4.27 -4.10
CA PHE A 68 -10.26 5.58 -4.46
C PHE A 68 -9.03 5.88 -3.61
N MET A 69 -7.85 5.83 -4.25
CA MET A 69 -6.57 5.98 -3.56
C MET A 69 -5.87 7.26 -4.01
N ILE A 70 -5.29 7.97 -3.07
CA ILE A 70 -4.48 9.15 -3.29
C ILE A 70 -3.11 8.93 -2.64
N PHE A 71 -2.06 9.02 -3.44
CA PHE A 71 -0.70 9.16 -2.96
C PHE A 71 -0.37 10.64 -2.79
N GLY A 72 0.19 11.00 -1.65
CA GLY A 72 0.87 12.28 -1.47
C GLY A 72 2.14 12.36 -2.30
N THR A 73 2.79 13.51 -2.28
CA THR A 73 4.11 13.66 -2.90
C THR A 73 5.13 12.80 -2.13
N PRO A 74 5.87 11.92 -2.80
CA PRO A 74 6.88 11.09 -2.15
C PRO A 74 8.07 11.94 -1.68
N ILE A 75 8.60 11.63 -0.51
CA ILE A 75 9.92 12.07 -0.08
C ILE A 75 10.90 11.03 -0.62
N VAL A 76 11.68 11.39 -1.62
CA VAL A 76 12.61 10.49 -2.31
C VAL A 76 14.04 10.79 -1.90
N GLU A 77 14.83 9.75 -1.64
CA GLU A 77 16.26 9.82 -1.36
C GLU A 77 17.02 8.77 -2.19
N ILE A 78 18.23 9.14 -2.57
CA ILE A 78 19.19 8.23 -3.23
C ILE A 78 20.41 8.15 -2.35
N VAL A 79 20.62 7.02 -1.70
CA VAL A 79 21.78 6.79 -0.83
C VAL A 79 22.54 5.57 -1.34
N GLU A 80 23.82 5.75 -1.67
CA GLU A 80 24.69 4.67 -2.19
C GLU A 80 24.06 3.91 -3.38
N GLY A 81 23.37 4.64 -4.26
CA GLY A 81 22.68 4.07 -5.43
C GLY A 81 21.34 3.39 -5.13
N VAL A 82 20.93 3.31 -3.87
CA VAL A 82 19.60 2.81 -3.49
C VAL A 82 18.58 3.94 -3.50
N VAL A 83 17.57 3.81 -4.33
CA VAL A 83 16.42 4.72 -4.38
C VAL A 83 15.37 4.26 -3.39
N SER A 84 14.97 5.15 -2.49
CA SER A 84 13.95 4.90 -1.49
C SER A 84 12.97 6.06 -1.37
N SER A 85 11.75 5.78 -0.89
CA SER A 85 10.77 6.83 -0.59
C SER A 85 9.95 6.54 0.66
N ARG A 86 9.38 7.64 1.20
CA ARG A 86 8.30 7.65 2.16
C ARG A 86 7.12 8.42 1.57
N THR A 87 5.94 7.79 1.52
CA THR A 87 4.77 8.41 0.89
C THR A 87 3.53 8.24 1.75
N TYR A 88 2.85 9.34 2.06
CA TYR A 88 1.54 9.32 2.71
C TYR A 88 0.46 8.90 1.73
N VAL A 89 -0.46 8.06 2.19
CA VAL A 89 -1.52 7.51 1.35
C VAL A 89 -2.86 7.56 2.08
N THR A 90 -3.88 7.99 1.36
CA THR A 90 -5.28 7.86 1.75
C THR A 90 -5.99 6.96 0.75
N GLU A 91 -6.76 6.02 1.26
CA GLU A 91 -7.54 5.08 0.46
C GLU A 91 -8.97 5.01 0.99
N ASN A 92 -9.95 5.19 0.11
CA ASN A 92 -11.37 5.03 0.43
C ASN A 92 -11.92 3.85 -0.35
N ASN A 93 -12.43 2.87 0.38
CA ASN A 93 -12.95 1.64 -0.17
C ASN A 93 -14.45 1.53 0.02
N LYS A 94 -15.15 1.12 -1.03
CA LYS A 94 -16.47 0.53 -0.98
C LYS A 94 -16.35 -0.95 -1.25
N PHE A 95 -16.79 -1.76 -0.31
CA PHE A 95 -16.77 -3.22 -0.42
C PHE A 95 -18.01 -3.74 -1.11
N VAL A 96 -17.92 -4.92 -1.72
CA VAL A 96 -19.06 -5.64 -2.32
C VAL A 96 -20.17 -5.89 -1.30
N SER A 97 -19.83 -6.02 -0.01
CA SER A 97 -20.79 -6.11 1.10
C SER A 97 -21.59 -4.82 1.36
N GLY A 98 -21.29 -3.71 0.65
CA GLY A 98 -21.88 -2.39 0.87
C GLY A 98 -21.20 -1.55 1.96
N ARG A 99 -20.28 -2.13 2.73
CA ARG A 99 -19.49 -1.39 3.73
C ARG A 99 -18.53 -0.41 3.05
N THR A 100 -18.19 0.67 3.76
CA THR A 100 -17.16 1.62 3.35
C THR A 100 -16.09 1.76 4.42
N ALA A 101 -14.87 2.09 4.03
CA ALA A 101 -13.80 2.43 4.95
C ALA A 101 -12.83 3.42 4.33
N SER A 102 -12.34 4.33 5.17
CA SER A 102 -11.15 5.12 4.89
C SER A 102 -9.95 4.47 5.55
N THR A 103 -8.84 4.46 4.84
CA THR A 103 -7.55 3.98 5.32
C THR A 103 -6.53 5.09 5.13
N ILE A 104 -5.72 5.35 6.16
CA ILE A 104 -4.60 6.30 6.10
C ILE A 104 -3.36 5.59 6.59
N GLY A 105 -2.26 5.80 5.91
CA GLY A 105 -0.98 5.25 6.30
C GLY A 105 0.18 5.80 5.48
N ILE A 106 1.30 5.14 5.64
CA ILE A 106 2.55 5.49 5.00
C ILE A 106 3.11 4.27 4.31
N TYR A 107 3.44 4.40 3.03
CA TYR A 107 4.33 3.47 2.36
C TYR A 107 5.78 3.89 2.53
N TYR A 108 6.61 2.94 2.92
CA TYR A 108 8.06 2.97 2.79
C TYR A 108 8.44 2.07 1.64
N GLU A 109 9.27 2.56 0.72
CA GLU A 109 9.49 1.89 -0.55
C GLU A 109 10.96 1.94 -0.97
N ARG A 110 11.41 0.89 -1.65
CA ARG A 110 12.68 0.84 -2.38
C ARG A 110 12.39 0.47 -3.82
N PHE A 111 13.17 1.02 -4.72
CA PHE A 111 12.95 0.88 -6.16
C PHE A 111 14.17 0.30 -6.85
N VAL A 112 13.94 -0.31 -8.01
CA VAL A 112 14.97 -0.81 -8.90
C VAL A 112 14.60 -0.48 -10.34
N GLU A 113 15.61 -0.25 -11.17
CA GLU A 113 15.41 -0.10 -12.60
C GLU A 113 15.68 -1.46 -13.29
N GLU A 114 14.68 -1.96 -13.99
CA GLU A 114 14.72 -3.19 -14.78
C GLU A 114 14.27 -2.90 -16.22
N GLY A 115 15.17 -3.09 -17.20
CA GLY A 115 14.84 -2.90 -18.61
C GLY A 115 14.28 -1.51 -18.93
N ASN A 116 14.92 -0.45 -18.45
CA ASN A 116 14.51 0.95 -18.58
C ASN A 116 13.16 1.29 -17.91
N ARG A 117 12.73 0.48 -16.96
CA ARG A 117 11.51 0.74 -16.17
C ARG A 117 11.81 0.68 -14.69
N TRP A 118 11.36 1.69 -13.97
CA TRP A 118 11.38 1.68 -12.51
C TRP A 118 10.27 0.78 -11.98
N ARG A 119 10.60 -0.01 -10.95
CA ARG A 119 9.70 -0.96 -10.30
C ARG A 119 9.85 -0.90 -8.79
N PHE A 120 8.77 -1.26 -8.06
CA PHE A 120 8.87 -1.52 -6.64
C PHE A 120 9.73 -2.76 -6.39
N LYS A 121 10.80 -2.61 -5.65
CA LYS A 121 11.65 -3.71 -5.18
C LYS A 121 11.21 -4.19 -3.82
N TRP A 122 10.84 -3.24 -2.97
CA TRP A 122 10.38 -3.51 -1.63
C TRP A 122 9.37 -2.45 -1.22
N ARG A 123 8.28 -2.89 -0.55
CA ARG A 123 7.27 -2.00 0.01
C ARG A 123 6.85 -2.46 1.39
N HIS A 124 6.68 -1.50 2.30
CA HIS A 124 6.19 -1.72 3.65
C HIS A 124 5.07 -0.73 3.96
N TRP A 125 3.88 -1.27 4.27
CA TRP A 125 2.71 -0.50 4.61
C TRP A 125 2.61 -0.28 6.11
N ASN A 126 2.71 0.96 6.57
CA ASN A 126 2.49 1.36 7.95
C ASN A 126 1.10 1.98 8.07
N LEU A 127 0.15 1.20 8.61
CA LEU A 127 -1.26 1.58 8.72
C LEU A 127 -1.50 2.40 9.97
N TRP A 128 -1.98 3.63 9.82
CA TRP A 128 -2.31 4.54 10.92
C TRP A 128 -3.78 4.58 11.27
N TYR A 129 -4.64 4.44 10.27
CA TYR A 129 -6.07 4.48 10.44
C TYR A 129 -6.77 3.54 9.47
N ILE A 130 -7.81 2.88 9.96
CA ILE A 130 -8.84 2.25 9.15
C ILE A 130 -10.17 2.33 9.89
N GLY A 131 -11.16 2.93 9.25
CA GLY A 131 -12.46 3.15 9.89
C GLY A 131 -13.40 3.96 9.03
N PRO A 132 -14.47 4.49 9.62
CA PRO A 132 -15.37 5.40 8.94
C PRO A 132 -14.65 6.64 8.40
N PRO A 133 -15.13 7.26 7.29
CA PRO A 133 -14.52 8.46 6.71
C PRO A 133 -14.51 9.71 7.62
N ASP A 134 -15.28 9.70 8.69
CA ASP A 134 -15.37 10.78 9.70
C ASP A 134 -14.28 10.71 10.76
N PHE A 135 -13.36 9.75 10.66
CA PHE A 135 -12.26 9.51 11.62
C PHE A 135 -12.72 9.18 13.05
N SER A 136 -13.91 8.63 13.22
CA SER A 136 -14.46 8.27 14.54
C SER A 136 -13.82 7.02 15.16
N ALA A 137 -13.14 6.19 14.37
CA ALA A 137 -12.39 5.05 14.89
C ALA A 137 -11.04 5.48 15.50
N PRO A 138 -10.48 4.72 16.44
CA PRO A 138 -9.17 5.01 17.02
C PRO A 138 -8.04 4.85 15.99
N LEU A 139 -6.99 5.66 16.17
CA LEU A 139 -5.75 5.50 15.40
C LEU A 139 -4.94 4.31 15.92
N TYR A 140 -4.27 3.62 15.01
CA TYR A 140 -3.31 2.58 15.37
C TYR A 140 -2.04 3.19 15.93
N GLN A 141 -1.48 2.51 16.93
CA GLN A 141 -0.15 2.84 17.46
C GLN A 141 0.89 2.22 16.52
N CYS A 142 1.58 3.05 15.76
CA CYS A 142 2.60 2.63 14.81
C CYS A 142 3.96 3.19 15.18
N LYS A 143 5.03 2.43 14.87
CA LYS A 143 6.39 2.93 15.01
C LYS A 143 6.67 4.00 13.95
N GLU A 144 7.18 5.13 14.40
CA GLU A 144 7.68 6.18 13.51
C GLU A 144 9.11 5.84 13.06
N PHE A 145 9.31 5.80 11.75
CA PHE A 145 10.62 5.54 11.15
C PHE A 145 11.28 6.81 10.59
N GLY A 146 10.51 7.86 10.35
CA GLY A 146 10.99 9.07 9.70
C GLY A 146 11.08 8.96 8.17
N PRO A 147 11.55 10.00 7.49
CA PRO A 147 11.86 9.93 6.05
C PRO A 147 13.13 9.10 5.82
N PRO A 148 13.39 8.69 4.56
CA PRO A 148 14.65 8.06 4.23
C PRO A 148 15.86 8.91 4.70
N PRO A 149 16.94 8.30 5.20
CA PRO A 149 17.21 6.86 5.28
C PRO A 149 16.54 6.11 6.44
N GLY A 150 15.71 6.78 7.27
CA GLY A 150 14.99 6.22 8.41
C GLY A 150 13.87 5.25 7.99
N MET A 151 14.22 4.14 7.36
CA MET A 151 13.30 3.15 6.81
C MET A 151 13.05 2.00 7.79
N PRO A 152 11.87 1.32 7.71
CA PRO A 152 11.68 0.04 8.39
C PRO A 152 12.73 -0.98 7.96
N GLY A 153 13.15 -1.82 8.90
CA GLY A 153 14.01 -2.97 8.62
C GLY A 153 13.23 -4.15 8.04
N PRO A 154 13.96 -5.19 7.57
CA PRO A 154 13.31 -6.38 7.01
C PRO A 154 12.43 -7.14 8.01
N ASP A 155 12.72 -7.02 9.32
CA ASP A 155 11.99 -7.72 10.39
C ASP A 155 10.89 -6.87 11.04
N ASP A 156 10.80 -5.58 10.71
CA ASP A 156 9.73 -4.73 11.25
C ASP A 156 8.36 -5.22 10.71
N PRO A 157 7.39 -5.51 11.60
CA PRO A 157 6.08 -6.00 11.21
C PRO A 157 5.20 -4.88 10.67
N THR A 158 4.22 -5.23 9.86
CA THR A 158 3.10 -4.35 9.50
C THR A 158 1.90 -4.60 10.41
N THR A 159 1.03 -3.60 10.54
CA THR A 159 -0.22 -3.73 11.31
C THR A 159 -1.11 -4.84 10.73
N VAL A 160 -1.58 -5.74 11.58
CA VAL A 160 -2.45 -6.87 11.18
C VAL A 160 -3.90 -6.40 11.09
N ARG A 161 -4.55 -6.64 9.95
CA ARG A 161 -5.96 -6.31 9.71
C ARG A 161 -6.90 -7.48 10.08
N LYS A 162 -6.77 -8.10 11.24
CA LYS A 162 -7.55 -9.32 11.52
C LYS A 162 -9.07 -9.13 11.50
N ASP A 163 -9.58 -7.97 11.90
CA ASP A 163 -11.00 -7.81 12.22
C ASP A 163 -11.80 -7.01 11.19
N PHE A 164 -11.16 -6.38 10.21
CA PHE A 164 -11.84 -5.43 9.34
C PHE A 164 -12.25 -6.02 7.97
N LEU A 165 -11.42 -6.84 7.35
CA LEU A 165 -11.70 -7.37 6.00
C LEU A 165 -12.66 -8.55 6.01
N PHE A 166 -12.75 -9.27 7.13
CA PHE A 166 -13.48 -10.55 7.24
C PHE A 166 -14.54 -10.58 8.34
N ALA A 167 -14.86 -9.46 9.00
CA ALA A 167 -16.00 -9.39 9.88
C ALA A 167 -17.25 -9.62 9.03
N SER A 168 -17.77 -10.85 9.10
CA SER A 168 -19.04 -11.22 8.51
C SER A 168 -20.14 -10.29 9.00
N SER A 169 -21.13 -10.05 8.13
CA SER A 169 -22.34 -9.25 8.40
C SER A 169 -23.26 -9.81 9.48
N ASP A 170 -22.80 -10.75 10.31
CA ASP A 170 -23.58 -11.44 11.33
C ASP A 170 -23.53 -10.75 12.71
N GLY A 171 -23.51 -9.42 12.69
CA GLY A 171 -23.72 -8.60 13.88
C GLY A 171 -25.19 -8.42 14.18
N THR A 172 -25.93 -9.49 14.51
CA THR A 172 -27.17 -9.37 15.28
C THR A 172 -26.83 -8.84 16.66
N SER A 173 -26.92 -7.54 16.82
CA SER A 173 -26.96 -6.88 18.13
C SER A 173 -28.15 -7.42 18.88
N SER A 174 -27.94 -8.38 19.78
CA SER A 174 -28.88 -8.68 20.85
C SER A 174 -28.73 -7.58 21.91
N ALA A 175 -29.39 -6.47 21.71
CA ALA A 175 -29.79 -5.62 22.81
C ALA A 175 -30.96 -6.32 23.50
N SER A 176 -30.75 -6.82 24.68
CA SER A 176 -31.80 -7.22 25.62
C SER A 176 -31.90 -6.18 26.73
N PRO A 177 -33.12 -6.01 27.29
CA PRO A 177 -33.63 -4.83 27.97
C PRO A 177 -32.99 -4.50 29.30
#